data_5e982519e3be4e7e8213c27fbe7bd1b4
#
_entry.id   5e982519e3be4e7e8213c27fbe7bd1b4
#
_cell.length_a   1.000
_cell.length_b   1.000
_cell.length_c   1.000
_cell.angle_alpha   90.00
_cell.angle_beta   90.00
_cell.angle_gamma   90.00
#
_symmetry.space_group_name_H-M   'P 1'
#
loop_
_entity.id
_entity.type
_entity.pdbx_description
1 polymer ?
#
loop_
_entity_poly.entity_id
_entity_poly.type
_entity_poly.pdbx_seq_one_letter_code
_entity_poly.pdbx_strand_id
1 'polypeptide(L)'
;MAQIFVLGAGTPTPTPHRFGSAFAVHVGGEYLMFDCGPAATHKLVKAGIFPTQVDYLFFTHHHFDHDVDYPCFLLCRWDQSVGKENTLQVFGPTLTETLTERIIGEQGAFAHDWKARVNHPLSQRVFVNRGGTLPRKPPHVLAKDVGPGPVHRGREWAVNAAPAEHVQPYLDSLAYRLDSAEGSIVFTGDTQPCRSVVDLARGADMMLCMCWDDQERMQANGEAPGQCGTTGAAQMAQEAGVKKLVLVHIGPHLSTHGPMEKGIGDVRRLYSGEIIFADE
;
A
#
# COMPACT_ATOMS: atom_id res chain seq x y z
N MET A 1 14.29 1.45 14.96
CA MET A 1 14.18 2.16 13.68
C MET A 1 13.12 1.44 12.86
N ALA A 2 12.16 2.18 12.31
CA ALA A 2 11.11 1.61 11.48
C ALA A 2 11.70 0.84 10.29
N GLN A 3 11.15 -0.34 10.02
CA GLN A 3 11.57 -1.18 8.88
C GLN A 3 10.48 -1.15 7.80
N ILE A 4 10.90 -0.97 6.56
CA ILE A 4 10.01 -0.98 5.40
C ILE A 4 10.33 -2.20 4.54
N PHE A 5 9.30 -2.93 4.17
CA PHE A 5 9.35 -4.06 3.26
C PHE A 5 8.62 -3.68 1.97
N VAL A 6 9.33 -3.62 0.86
CA VAL A 6 8.74 -3.39 -0.45
C VAL A 6 8.22 -4.72 -0.97
N LEU A 7 6.90 -4.89 -0.97
CA LEU A 7 6.23 -6.10 -1.44
C LEU A 7 5.81 -5.97 -2.90
N GLY A 8 5.66 -4.74 -3.39
CA GLY A 8 5.33 -4.43 -4.76
C GLY A 8 5.71 -2.98 -5.09
N ALA A 9 6.54 -2.79 -6.12
CA ALA A 9 7.02 -1.49 -6.60
C ALA A 9 6.73 -1.26 -8.08
N GLY A 10 5.93 -2.13 -8.71
CA GLY A 10 5.53 -2.05 -10.11
C GLY A 10 4.17 -1.40 -10.31
N THR A 11 3.66 -1.49 -11.53
CA THR A 11 2.48 -0.81 -12.07
C THR A 11 1.40 -1.84 -12.46
N PRO A 12 0.24 -1.43 -13.01
CA PRO A 12 -0.74 -2.35 -13.60
C PRO A 12 -0.17 -3.30 -14.65
N THR A 13 0.92 -2.90 -15.32
CA THR A 13 1.57 -3.74 -16.33
C THR A 13 2.46 -4.78 -15.65
N PRO A 14 2.14 -6.08 -15.75
CA PRO A 14 2.93 -7.10 -15.07
C PRO A 14 4.33 -7.21 -15.70
N THR A 15 5.34 -7.27 -14.86
CA THR A 15 6.73 -7.56 -15.26
C THR A 15 7.25 -8.77 -14.47
N PRO A 16 8.29 -9.47 -14.92
CA PRO A 16 8.84 -10.60 -14.18
C PRO A 16 9.40 -10.25 -12.80
N HIS A 17 9.72 -8.99 -12.57
CA HIS A 17 10.49 -8.53 -11.41
C HIS A 17 9.75 -7.55 -10.51
N ARG A 18 8.63 -6.98 -10.96
CA ARG A 18 7.83 -6.02 -10.17
C ARG A 18 6.35 -6.29 -10.29
N PHE A 19 5.68 -6.25 -9.14
CA PHE A 19 4.24 -6.40 -8.99
C PHE A 19 3.64 -5.05 -8.57
N GLY A 20 2.32 -4.91 -8.66
CA GLY A 20 1.62 -3.70 -8.24
C GLY A 20 1.86 -3.36 -6.76
N SER A 21 1.51 -2.15 -6.39
CA SER A 21 1.90 -1.51 -5.13
C SER A 21 1.47 -2.26 -3.88
N ALA A 22 2.43 -2.58 -3.01
CA ALA A 22 2.19 -3.06 -1.66
C ALA A 22 3.44 -2.84 -0.80
N PHE A 23 3.26 -2.32 0.41
CA PHE A 23 4.33 -2.04 1.35
C PHE A 23 3.95 -2.50 2.74
N ALA A 24 4.87 -3.11 3.49
CA ALA A 24 4.68 -3.36 4.92
C ALA A 24 5.66 -2.53 5.72
N VAL A 25 5.22 -2.06 6.90
CA VAL A 25 6.05 -1.30 7.83
C VAL A 25 5.96 -1.95 9.20
N HIS A 26 7.12 -2.21 9.81
CA HIS A 26 7.21 -2.57 11.22
C HIS A 26 7.63 -1.34 12.01
N VAL A 27 6.79 -0.88 12.92
CA VAL A 27 7.01 0.33 13.72
C VAL A 27 6.29 0.20 15.07
N GLY A 28 6.93 0.59 16.15
CA GLY A 28 6.36 0.52 17.50
C GLY A 28 5.92 -0.90 17.89
N GLY A 29 6.55 -1.94 17.33
CA GLY A 29 6.18 -3.35 17.56
C GLY A 29 4.92 -3.82 16.82
N GLU A 30 4.37 -3.02 15.91
CA GLU A 30 3.16 -3.32 15.12
C GLU A 30 3.50 -3.37 13.62
N TYR A 31 2.76 -4.21 12.86
CA TYR A 31 2.88 -4.26 11.40
C TYR A 31 1.70 -3.56 10.75
N LEU A 32 2.03 -2.61 9.87
CA LEU A 32 1.10 -1.87 9.03
C LEU A 32 1.34 -2.23 7.57
N MET A 33 0.29 -2.24 6.75
CA MET A 33 0.41 -2.29 5.29
C MET A 33 -0.12 -1.02 4.65
N PHE A 34 0.51 -0.62 3.54
CA PHE A 34 0.05 0.40 2.61
C PHE A 34 -0.10 -0.25 1.25
N ASP A 35 -1.34 -0.24 0.75
CA ASP A 35 -1.82 -0.97 -0.43
C ASP A 35 -1.66 -2.50 -0.33
N CYS A 36 -2.39 -3.21 -1.18
CA CYS A 36 -2.45 -4.68 -1.23
C CYS A 36 -2.58 -5.15 -2.68
N GLY A 37 -1.62 -4.74 -3.52
CA GLY A 37 -1.55 -5.10 -4.93
C GLY A 37 -1.21 -6.57 -5.15
N PRO A 38 -1.05 -6.99 -6.42
CA PRO A 38 -0.89 -8.39 -6.79
C PRO A 38 0.20 -9.12 -6.00
N ALA A 39 -0.12 -10.30 -5.48
CA ALA A 39 0.76 -11.19 -4.72
C ALA A 39 1.27 -10.63 -3.37
N ALA A 40 0.70 -9.54 -2.84
CA ALA A 40 1.10 -8.93 -1.57
C ALA A 40 1.11 -9.93 -0.41
N THR A 41 0.07 -10.76 -0.29
CA THR A 41 -0.04 -11.80 0.76
C THR A 41 1.11 -12.80 0.68
N HIS A 42 1.45 -13.27 -0.51
CA HIS A 42 2.54 -14.21 -0.71
C HIS A 42 3.91 -13.58 -0.39
N LYS A 43 4.10 -12.34 -0.79
CA LYS A 43 5.34 -11.60 -0.55
C LYS A 43 5.53 -11.20 0.91
N LEU A 44 4.45 -10.92 1.65
CA LEU A 44 4.51 -10.81 3.12
C LEU A 44 5.13 -12.05 3.74
N VAL A 45 4.64 -13.24 3.38
CA VAL A 45 5.17 -14.50 3.91
C VAL A 45 6.62 -14.71 3.52
N LYS A 46 7.01 -14.35 2.29
CA LYS A 46 8.43 -14.38 1.85
C LYS A 46 9.32 -13.43 2.66
N ALA A 47 8.79 -12.29 3.08
CA ALA A 47 9.47 -11.34 3.95
C ALA A 47 9.50 -11.79 5.43
N GLY A 48 8.94 -12.95 5.76
CA GLY A 48 8.86 -13.46 7.13
C GLY A 48 7.73 -12.87 7.96
N ILE A 49 6.78 -12.17 7.33
CA ILE A 49 5.63 -11.54 7.99
C ILE A 49 4.38 -12.37 7.69
N PHE A 50 3.77 -12.94 8.72
CA PHE A 50 2.51 -13.67 8.55
C PHE A 50 1.34 -12.68 8.44
N PRO A 51 0.33 -12.93 7.59
CA PRO A 51 -0.86 -12.05 7.46
C PRO A 51 -1.55 -11.74 8.80
N THR A 52 -1.51 -12.67 9.76
CA THR A 52 -2.08 -12.49 11.10
C THR A 52 -1.32 -11.50 12.00
N GLN A 53 -0.14 -11.06 11.60
CA GLN A 53 0.65 -10.06 12.31
C GLN A 53 0.34 -8.63 11.87
N VAL A 54 -0.33 -8.47 10.72
CA VAL A 54 -0.71 -7.16 10.20
C VAL A 54 -2.06 -6.76 10.79
N ASP A 55 -2.11 -5.67 11.53
CA ASP A 55 -3.31 -5.21 12.21
C ASP A 55 -3.95 -3.99 11.54
N TYR A 56 -3.21 -3.33 10.65
CA TYR A 56 -3.63 -2.10 9.97
C TYR A 56 -3.30 -2.16 8.49
N LEU A 57 -4.28 -1.78 7.64
CA LEU A 57 -4.11 -1.66 6.19
C LEU A 57 -4.64 -0.30 5.75
N PHE A 58 -3.86 0.41 4.95
CA PHE A 58 -4.19 1.72 4.40
C PHE A 58 -4.17 1.64 2.87
N PHE A 59 -5.28 1.92 2.22
CA PHE A 59 -5.35 2.02 0.76
C PHE A 59 -5.14 3.46 0.32
N THR A 60 -4.20 3.67 -0.62
CA THR A 60 -4.02 4.98 -1.24
C THR A 60 -5.17 5.30 -2.18
N HIS A 61 -5.59 4.34 -2.98
CA HIS A 61 -6.76 4.39 -3.87
C HIS A 61 -7.15 2.96 -4.32
N HIS A 62 -8.23 2.85 -5.10
CA HIS A 62 -8.82 1.56 -5.47
C HIS A 62 -8.62 1.20 -6.96
N HIS A 63 -7.42 1.42 -7.51
CA HIS A 63 -7.01 0.71 -8.71
C HIS A 63 -6.60 -0.72 -8.36
N PHE A 64 -6.83 -1.67 -9.29
CA PHE A 64 -6.63 -3.10 -9.01
C PHE A 64 -5.17 -3.45 -8.66
N ASP A 65 -4.21 -2.73 -9.16
CA ASP A 65 -2.79 -2.94 -8.85
C ASP A 65 -2.38 -2.45 -7.45
N HIS A 66 -3.32 -1.82 -6.72
CA HIS A 66 -3.20 -1.43 -5.32
C HIS A 66 -4.06 -2.26 -4.36
N ASP A 67 -5.05 -3.04 -4.87
CA ASP A 67 -6.00 -3.72 -3.98
C ASP A 67 -6.39 -5.16 -4.38
N VAL A 68 -5.96 -5.68 -5.54
CA VAL A 68 -6.47 -6.98 -6.06
C VAL A 68 -6.14 -8.19 -5.18
N ASP A 69 -5.10 -8.14 -4.36
CA ASP A 69 -4.76 -9.22 -3.42
C ASP A 69 -5.50 -9.10 -2.06
N TYR A 70 -6.26 -8.03 -1.87
CA TYR A 70 -7.01 -7.78 -0.63
C TYR A 70 -7.95 -8.94 -0.25
N PRO A 71 -8.73 -9.54 -1.15
CA PRO A 71 -9.53 -10.73 -0.81
C PRO A 71 -8.68 -11.90 -0.31
N CYS A 72 -7.54 -12.17 -0.95
CA CYS A 72 -6.62 -13.22 -0.53
C CYS A 72 -6.05 -12.93 0.86
N PHE A 73 -5.58 -11.71 1.09
CA PHE A 73 -5.06 -11.27 2.38
C PHE A 73 -6.10 -11.42 3.50
N LEU A 74 -7.34 -10.95 3.29
CA LEU A 74 -8.43 -11.05 4.25
C LEU A 74 -8.73 -12.50 4.64
N LEU A 75 -8.90 -13.36 3.65
CA LEU A 75 -9.27 -14.76 3.87
C LEU A 75 -8.13 -15.57 4.47
N CYS A 76 -6.89 -15.35 4.04
CA CYS A 76 -5.71 -15.97 4.65
C CYS A 76 -5.58 -15.55 6.12
N ARG A 77 -5.69 -14.24 6.40
CA ARG A 77 -5.59 -13.71 7.76
C ARG A 77 -6.67 -14.31 8.66
N TRP A 78 -7.93 -14.30 8.20
CA TRP A 78 -9.06 -14.89 8.94
C TRP A 78 -8.87 -16.40 9.17
N ASP A 79 -8.53 -17.17 8.15
CA ASP A 79 -8.39 -18.63 8.28
C ASP A 79 -7.25 -19.05 9.21
N GLN A 80 -6.19 -18.23 9.28
CA GLN A 80 -5.01 -18.50 10.09
C GLN A 80 -5.04 -17.83 11.48
N SER A 81 -6.03 -17.02 11.82
CA SER A 81 -6.15 -16.30 13.10
C SER A 81 -6.59 -17.17 14.27
N VAL A 82 -6.39 -18.47 14.22
CA VAL A 82 -6.81 -19.41 15.28
C VAL A 82 -6.07 -19.08 16.58
N GLY A 83 -6.82 -18.74 17.63
CA GLY A 83 -6.25 -18.38 18.93
C GLY A 83 -5.60 -17.00 19.01
N LYS A 84 -5.67 -16.22 17.96
CA LYS A 84 -5.23 -14.81 17.89
C LYS A 84 -6.29 -13.99 17.15
N GLU A 85 -7.48 -13.93 17.67
CA GLU A 85 -8.57 -13.16 17.07
C GLU A 85 -8.31 -11.66 17.31
N ASN A 86 -7.41 -11.07 16.50
CA ASN A 86 -7.24 -9.63 16.42
C ASN A 86 -8.00 -9.08 15.20
N THR A 87 -8.69 -7.98 15.40
CA THR A 87 -9.47 -7.34 14.33
C THR A 87 -8.56 -6.53 13.43
N LEU A 88 -8.58 -6.81 12.12
CA LEU A 88 -7.94 -5.96 11.12
C LEU A 88 -8.69 -4.64 11.03
N GLN A 89 -7.96 -3.53 11.05
CA GLN A 89 -8.47 -2.20 10.78
C GLN A 89 -8.01 -1.77 9.38
N VAL A 90 -8.96 -1.36 8.54
CA VAL A 90 -8.70 -0.98 7.16
C VAL A 90 -9.17 0.45 6.93
N PHE A 91 -8.31 1.27 6.38
CA PHE A 91 -8.56 2.66 6.08
C PHE A 91 -8.25 2.93 4.60
N GLY A 92 -9.06 3.75 3.96
CA GLY A 92 -8.81 4.14 2.58
C GLY A 92 -9.83 5.19 2.12
N PRO A 93 -9.70 5.70 0.90
CA PRO A 93 -10.66 6.67 0.37
C PRO A 93 -12.05 6.04 0.19
N THR A 94 -13.00 6.84 -0.26
CA THR A 94 -14.35 6.38 -0.63
C THR A 94 -14.30 5.05 -1.39
N LEU A 95 -15.20 4.12 -1.06
CA LEU A 95 -15.33 2.73 -1.50
C LEU A 95 -14.65 1.67 -0.62
N THR A 96 -13.78 2.01 0.31
CA THR A 96 -13.08 1.03 1.16
C THR A 96 -14.07 0.17 1.97
N GLU A 97 -15.06 0.80 2.63
CA GLU A 97 -16.11 0.08 3.36
C GLU A 97 -16.95 -0.80 2.42
N THR A 98 -17.39 -0.23 1.30
CA THR A 98 -18.22 -0.94 0.32
C THR A 98 -17.47 -2.11 -0.32
N LEU A 99 -16.20 -1.93 -0.67
CA LEU A 99 -15.37 -2.99 -1.25
C LEU A 99 -15.19 -4.14 -0.25
N THR A 100 -14.87 -3.83 1.00
CA THR A 100 -14.74 -4.83 2.06
C THR A 100 -16.01 -5.64 2.23
N GLU A 101 -17.19 -4.99 2.32
CA GLU A 101 -18.47 -5.68 2.44
C GLU A 101 -18.78 -6.54 1.21
N ARG A 102 -18.48 -6.06 0.00
CA ARG A 102 -18.67 -6.82 -1.24
C ARG A 102 -17.74 -8.03 -1.36
N ILE A 103 -16.59 -8.02 -0.69
CA ILE A 103 -15.65 -9.15 -0.68
C ILE A 103 -16.08 -10.22 0.33
N ILE A 104 -16.24 -9.86 1.60
CA ILE A 104 -16.41 -10.82 2.70
C ILE A 104 -17.74 -10.73 3.45
N GLY A 105 -18.59 -9.75 3.13
CA GLY A 105 -19.92 -9.62 3.76
C GLY A 105 -20.82 -10.81 3.49
N GLU A 106 -22.01 -10.83 4.09
CA GLU A 106 -22.98 -11.93 3.99
C GLU A 106 -23.41 -12.25 2.55
N GLN A 107 -23.37 -11.27 1.65
CA GLN A 107 -23.64 -11.40 0.22
C GLN A 107 -22.39 -11.12 -0.63
N GLY A 108 -21.22 -11.07 0.00
CA GLY A 108 -19.96 -10.78 -0.67
C GLY A 108 -19.50 -11.90 -1.60
N ALA A 109 -18.59 -11.55 -2.51
CA ALA A 109 -18.09 -12.47 -3.54
C ALA A 109 -17.48 -13.76 -2.96
N PHE A 110 -16.92 -13.69 -1.75
CA PHE A 110 -16.32 -14.85 -1.06
C PHE A 110 -17.20 -15.38 0.10
N ALA A 111 -18.45 -14.96 0.21
CA ALA A 111 -19.36 -15.45 1.24
C ALA A 111 -19.53 -16.99 1.20
N HIS A 112 -19.53 -17.58 0.03
CA HIS A 112 -19.64 -19.02 -0.15
C HIS A 112 -18.45 -19.79 0.46
N ASP A 113 -17.23 -19.26 0.36
CA ASP A 113 -16.03 -19.89 0.91
C ASP A 113 -16.05 -19.87 2.44
N TRP A 114 -16.15 -18.69 3.05
CA TRP A 114 -16.13 -18.61 4.51
C TRP A 114 -17.34 -19.28 5.18
N LYS A 115 -18.53 -19.21 4.55
CA LYS A 115 -19.73 -19.95 5.04
C LYS A 115 -19.50 -21.45 5.03
N ALA A 116 -18.87 -21.99 3.98
CA ALA A 116 -18.50 -23.40 3.94
C ALA A 116 -17.51 -23.77 5.06
N ARG A 117 -16.49 -22.94 5.29
CA ARG A 117 -15.50 -23.18 6.37
C ARG A 117 -16.09 -23.06 7.77
N VAL A 118 -17.06 -22.20 7.97
CA VAL A 118 -17.74 -22.01 9.27
C VAL A 118 -18.69 -23.18 9.56
N ASN A 119 -19.42 -23.69 8.56
CA ASN A 119 -20.55 -24.61 8.78
C ASN A 119 -20.21 -26.08 8.49
N HIS A 120 -19.25 -26.39 7.62
CA HIS A 120 -18.96 -27.77 7.24
C HIS A 120 -18.25 -28.54 8.36
N PRO A 121 -18.72 -29.73 8.78
CA PRO A 121 -18.18 -30.47 9.94
C PRO A 121 -16.68 -30.79 9.85
N LEU A 122 -16.16 -31.12 8.65
CA LEU A 122 -14.72 -31.38 8.48
C LEU A 122 -13.89 -30.10 8.62
N SER A 123 -14.39 -28.96 8.11
CA SER A 123 -13.72 -27.67 8.27
C SER A 123 -13.69 -27.22 9.74
N GLN A 124 -14.78 -27.44 10.48
CA GLN A 124 -14.85 -27.18 11.91
C GLN A 124 -13.85 -28.08 12.68
N ARG A 125 -13.72 -29.35 12.29
CA ARG A 125 -12.73 -30.26 12.89
C ARG A 125 -11.30 -29.76 12.67
N VAL A 126 -10.96 -29.33 11.46
CA VAL A 126 -9.64 -28.76 11.15
C VAL A 126 -9.40 -27.49 11.99
N PHE A 127 -10.40 -26.63 12.12
CA PHE A 127 -10.31 -25.42 12.96
C PHE A 127 -10.03 -25.77 14.43
N VAL A 128 -10.76 -26.74 15.00
CA VAL A 128 -10.54 -27.21 16.39
C VAL A 128 -9.16 -27.84 16.55
N ASN A 129 -8.71 -28.66 15.60
CA ASN A 129 -7.37 -29.28 15.65
C ASN A 129 -6.23 -28.26 15.61
N ARG A 130 -6.48 -27.07 15.08
CA ARG A 130 -5.55 -25.93 15.10
C ARG A 130 -5.64 -25.09 16.39
N GLY A 131 -6.48 -25.48 17.35
CA GLY A 131 -6.69 -24.79 18.62
C GLY A 131 -7.88 -23.85 18.66
N GLY A 132 -8.73 -23.85 17.63
CA GLY A 132 -9.94 -23.03 17.58
C GLY A 132 -11.05 -23.54 18.50
N THR A 133 -11.93 -22.63 18.92
CA THR A 133 -13.10 -22.92 19.75
C THR A 133 -14.37 -22.65 18.95
N LEU A 134 -15.30 -23.61 18.93
CA LEU A 134 -16.59 -23.47 18.28
C LEU A 134 -17.58 -22.62 19.10
N PRO A 135 -18.51 -21.89 18.45
CA PRO A 135 -18.69 -21.77 17.02
C PRO A 135 -17.60 -20.91 16.37
N ARG A 136 -17.10 -21.33 15.19
CA ARG A 136 -16.19 -20.50 14.40
C ARG A 136 -16.90 -19.24 13.91
N LYS A 137 -16.30 -18.08 14.15
CA LYS A 137 -16.88 -16.80 13.70
C LYS A 137 -16.57 -16.54 12.23
N PRO A 138 -17.44 -15.84 11.49
CA PRO A 138 -17.14 -15.32 10.15
C PRO A 138 -15.97 -14.34 10.18
N PRO A 139 -15.35 -14.01 9.01
CA PRO A 139 -14.35 -12.95 8.94
C PRO A 139 -14.95 -11.63 9.45
N HIS A 140 -14.15 -10.92 10.24
CA HIS A 140 -14.53 -9.61 10.78
C HIS A 140 -13.40 -8.60 10.56
N VAL A 141 -13.74 -7.48 9.93
CA VAL A 141 -12.83 -6.38 9.57
C VAL A 141 -13.52 -5.06 9.91
N LEU A 142 -12.77 -4.12 10.47
CA LEU A 142 -13.22 -2.75 10.68
C LEU A 142 -12.71 -1.90 9.52
N ALA A 143 -13.45 -1.84 8.44
CA ALA A 143 -13.16 -0.96 7.31
C ALA A 143 -13.76 0.42 7.53
N LYS A 144 -13.05 1.47 7.10
CA LYS A 144 -13.48 2.85 7.22
C LYS A 144 -13.05 3.67 6.01
N ASP A 145 -14.01 4.35 5.38
CA ASP A 145 -13.74 5.40 4.41
C ASP A 145 -13.16 6.62 5.15
N VAL A 146 -12.03 7.14 4.67
CA VAL A 146 -11.35 8.30 5.26
C VAL A 146 -11.04 9.34 4.20
N GLY A 147 -10.91 10.58 4.64
CA GLY A 147 -10.48 11.71 3.82
C GLY A 147 -9.17 12.31 4.32
N PRO A 148 -8.78 13.48 3.78
CA PRO A 148 -7.62 14.22 4.23
C PRO A 148 -7.68 14.60 5.72
N GLY A 149 -6.52 14.59 6.38
CA GLY A 149 -6.36 14.90 7.81
C GLY A 149 -5.93 13.69 8.63
N PRO A 150 -6.13 13.72 9.97
CA PRO A 150 -5.78 12.59 10.84
C PRO A 150 -6.61 11.34 10.52
N VAL A 151 -5.94 10.21 10.27
CA VAL A 151 -6.58 8.94 9.91
C VAL A 151 -6.65 8.00 11.12
N HIS A 152 -5.49 7.71 11.71
CA HIS A 152 -5.41 6.79 12.84
C HIS A 152 -4.19 7.08 13.71
N ARG A 153 -4.32 6.76 15.00
CA ARG A 153 -3.22 6.79 15.96
C ARG A 153 -3.08 5.44 16.64
N GLY A 154 -1.96 4.77 16.43
CA GLY A 154 -1.53 3.58 17.14
C GLY A 154 -0.86 3.92 18.47
N ARG A 155 -0.14 2.96 19.04
CA ARG A 155 0.54 3.16 20.34
C ARG A 155 1.68 4.18 20.25
N GLU A 156 2.55 4.03 19.25
CA GLU A 156 3.78 4.81 19.09
C GLU A 156 3.90 5.44 17.71
N TRP A 157 2.82 5.48 16.96
CA TRP A 157 2.77 6.04 15.61
C TRP A 157 1.43 6.69 15.33
N ALA A 158 1.41 7.54 14.31
CA ALA A 158 0.19 8.16 13.79
C ALA A 158 0.25 8.24 12.26
N VAL A 159 -0.92 8.12 11.60
CA VAL A 159 -1.07 8.28 10.15
C VAL A 159 -1.99 9.46 9.87
N ASN A 160 -1.52 10.35 9.01
CA ASN A 160 -2.26 11.45 8.42
C ASN A 160 -2.36 11.27 6.91
N ALA A 161 -3.42 11.79 6.29
CA ALA A 161 -3.63 11.75 4.85
C ALA A 161 -3.72 13.15 4.24
N ALA A 162 -3.33 13.26 2.97
CA ALA A 162 -3.57 14.41 2.12
C ALA A 162 -4.15 13.97 0.78
N PRO A 163 -4.86 14.85 0.06
CA PRO A 163 -5.33 14.52 -1.29
C PRO A 163 -4.13 14.29 -2.22
N ALA A 164 -4.21 13.23 -3.02
CA ALA A 164 -3.35 13.01 -4.17
C ALA A 164 -4.12 13.31 -5.46
N GLU A 165 -3.44 13.78 -6.50
CA GLU A 165 -4.07 14.14 -7.77
C GLU A 165 -3.78 13.08 -8.83
N HIS A 166 -4.75 12.22 -9.13
CA HIS A 166 -4.59 11.10 -10.05
C HIS A 166 -5.72 11.03 -11.09
N VAL A 167 -6.84 10.41 -10.77
CA VAL A 167 -7.93 10.13 -11.75
C VAL A 167 -9.29 10.69 -11.31
N GLN A 168 -9.29 11.70 -10.46
CA GLN A 168 -10.53 12.34 -10.06
C GLN A 168 -11.29 12.90 -11.28
N PRO A 169 -12.63 12.90 -11.29
CA PRO A 169 -13.52 12.57 -10.16
C PRO A 169 -13.91 11.09 -10.07
N TYR A 170 -13.28 10.19 -10.79
CA TYR A 170 -13.70 8.78 -10.88
C TYR A 170 -13.28 7.94 -9.67
N LEU A 171 -12.10 8.20 -9.10
CA LEU A 171 -11.63 7.62 -7.86
C LEU A 171 -10.99 8.70 -6.99
N ASP A 172 -11.26 8.65 -5.70
CA ASP A 172 -10.51 9.42 -4.71
C ASP A 172 -9.14 8.79 -4.47
N SER A 173 -8.12 9.65 -4.32
CA SER A 173 -6.75 9.21 -4.07
C SER A 173 -6.16 9.97 -2.89
N LEU A 174 -5.44 9.25 -2.02
CA LEU A 174 -4.82 9.77 -0.82
C LEU A 174 -3.33 9.44 -0.79
N ALA A 175 -2.53 10.41 -0.39
CA ALA A 175 -1.18 10.16 0.11
C ALA A 175 -1.23 10.02 1.64
N TYR A 176 -0.37 9.19 2.21
CA TYR A 176 -0.28 8.98 3.65
C TYR A 176 1.08 9.38 4.20
N ARG A 177 1.07 9.94 5.41
CA ARG A 177 2.26 10.16 6.23
C ARG A 177 2.15 9.39 7.52
N LEU A 178 3.10 8.51 7.77
CA LEU A 178 3.32 7.80 9.02
C LEU A 178 4.39 8.56 9.83
N ASP A 179 4.06 8.98 11.02
CA ASP A 179 4.97 9.60 11.98
C ASP A 179 5.13 8.73 13.22
N SER A 180 6.38 8.55 13.68
CA SER A 180 6.72 7.83 14.90
C SER A 180 8.03 8.38 15.50
N ALA A 181 8.38 7.94 16.72
CA ALA A 181 9.71 8.20 17.28
C ALA A 181 10.85 7.56 16.49
N GLU A 182 10.54 6.56 15.66
CA GLU A 182 11.52 5.83 14.84
C GLU A 182 11.79 6.48 13.49
N GLY A 183 11.02 7.50 13.12
CA GLY A 183 11.10 8.26 11.88
C GLY A 183 9.75 8.53 11.24
N SER A 184 9.76 9.28 10.14
CA SER A 184 8.58 9.64 9.36
C SER A 184 8.69 9.15 7.91
N ILE A 185 7.59 8.58 7.40
CA ILE A 185 7.54 7.96 6.08
C ILE A 185 6.28 8.47 5.35
N VAL A 186 6.46 8.87 4.09
CA VAL A 186 5.35 9.27 3.22
C VAL A 186 5.17 8.27 2.09
N PHE A 187 3.94 7.85 1.86
CA PHE A 187 3.50 7.03 0.74
C PHE A 187 2.62 7.91 -0.15
N THR A 188 3.09 8.24 -1.35
CA THR A 188 2.35 9.17 -2.21
C THR A 188 1.11 8.53 -2.82
N GLY A 189 1.09 7.19 -2.94
CA GLY A 189 0.18 6.55 -3.88
C GLY A 189 0.44 7.05 -5.30
N ASP A 190 -0.55 6.91 -6.16
CA ASP A 190 -0.49 7.45 -7.50
C ASP A 190 -0.95 8.90 -7.51
N THR A 191 -0.12 9.77 -8.07
CA THR A 191 -0.35 11.22 -8.11
C THR A 191 0.51 11.90 -9.17
N GLN A 192 0.02 12.98 -9.75
CA GLN A 192 0.92 13.96 -10.35
C GLN A 192 1.60 14.80 -9.25
N PRO A 193 2.70 15.52 -9.56
CA PRO A 193 3.26 16.49 -8.63
C PRO A 193 2.19 17.50 -8.20
N CYS A 194 1.91 17.55 -6.89
CA CYS A 194 0.90 18.45 -6.34
C CYS A 194 1.29 19.00 -4.97
N ARG A 195 0.72 20.16 -4.64
CA ARG A 195 1.06 20.90 -3.41
C ARG A 195 0.71 20.15 -2.13
N SER A 196 -0.43 19.46 -2.12
CA SER A 196 -0.91 18.72 -0.95
C SER A 196 0.08 17.62 -0.52
N VAL A 197 0.65 16.88 -1.49
CA VAL A 197 1.64 15.84 -1.22
C VAL A 197 2.97 16.44 -0.76
N VAL A 198 3.43 17.55 -1.39
CA VAL A 198 4.63 18.26 -0.95
C VAL A 198 4.49 18.74 0.49
N ASP A 199 3.35 19.34 0.85
CA ASP A 199 3.11 19.85 2.21
C ASP A 199 3.02 18.70 3.23
N LEU A 200 2.38 17.58 2.88
CA LEU A 200 2.35 16.37 3.71
C LEU A 200 3.76 15.82 3.96
N ALA A 201 4.62 15.86 2.94
CA ALA A 201 5.97 15.29 2.98
C ALA A 201 7.02 16.20 3.64
N ARG A 202 6.66 17.44 4.04
CA ARG A 202 7.66 18.40 4.60
C ARG A 202 8.49 17.80 5.72
N GLY A 203 9.81 17.79 5.50
CA GLY A 203 10.81 17.34 6.46
C GLY A 203 10.72 15.86 6.83
N ALA A 204 10.00 15.04 6.06
CA ALA A 204 9.94 13.60 6.31
C ALA A 204 11.31 12.94 6.12
N ASP A 205 11.56 11.86 6.86
CA ASP A 205 12.79 11.10 6.72
C ASP A 205 12.82 10.31 5.42
N MET A 206 11.67 9.85 4.93
CA MET A 206 11.55 9.08 3.70
C MET A 206 10.25 9.38 2.96
N MET A 207 10.31 9.41 1.64
CA MET A 207 9.16 9.48 0.74
C MET A 207 9.24 8.36 -0.29
N LEU A 208 8.27 7.44 -0.24
CA LEU A 208 8.02 6.48 -1.32
C LEU A 208 7.13 7.17 -2.33
N CYS A 209 7.69 7.49 -3.49
CA CYS A 209 7.02 8.28 -4.51
C CYS A 209 6.86 7.48 -5.80
N MET A 210 5.64 7.51 -6.36
CA MET A 210 5.46 6.91 -7.68
C MET A 210 6.42 7.55 -8.70
N CYS A 211 6.92 6.72 -9.60
CA CYS A 211 7.82 7.12 -10.68
C CYS A 211 7.57 6.24 -11.91
N TRP A 212 6.45 6.53 -12.60
CA TRP A 212 5.98 5.64 -13.65
C TRP A 212 6.94 5.53 -14.82
N ASP A 213 7.40 6.69 -15.35
CA ASP A 213 8.33 6.69 -16.49
C ASP A 213 9.23 7.95 -16.47
N ASP A 214 10.05 8.08 -17.49
CA ASP A 214 10.79 9.30 -17.80
C ASP A 214 9.82 10.46 -18.00
N GLN A 215 10.02 11.56 -17.30
CA GLN A 215 9.10 12.69 -17.30
C GLN A 215 8.96 13.34 -18.67
N GLU A 216 10.04 13.48 -19.43
CA GLU A 216 10.03 14.07 -20.77
C GLU A 216 9.23 13.20 -21.75
N ARG A 217 9.42 11.87 -21.63
CA ARG A 217 8.64 10.89 -22.40
C ARG A 217 7.14 10.97 -22.08
N MET A 218 6.80 11.01 -20.80
CA MET A 218 5.40 11.14 -20.36
C MET A 218 4.75 12.42 -20.90
N GLN A 219 5.47 13.54 -20.86
CA GLN A 219 4.99 14.81 -21.39
C GLN A 219 4.80 14.75 -22.91
N ALA A 220 5.78 14.19 -23.63
CA ALA A 220 5.69 14.04 -25.09
C ALA A 220 4.53 13.16 -25.53
N ASN A 221 4.16 12.16 -24.74
CA ASN A 221 3.05 11.25 -24.99
C ASN A 221 1.69 11.76 -24.46
N GLY A 222 1.66 12.86 -23.71
CA GLY A 222 0.44 13.35 -23.05
C GLY A 222 -0.01 12.49 -21.85
N GLU A 223 0.89 11.73 -21.25
CA GLU A 223 0.64 10.78 -20.16
C GLU A 223 0.96 11.38 -18.77
N ALA A 224 1.48 12.60 -18.71
CA ALA A 224 1.86 13.24 -17.45
C ALA A 224 0.69 13.66 -16.53
N PRO A 225 -0.50 14.06 -17.02
CA PRO A 225 -1.61 14.40 -16.13
C PRO A 225 -2.03 13.21 -15.27
N GLY A 226 -2.12 13.43 -13.95
CA GLY A 226 -2.45 12.39 -12.97
C GLY A 226 -1.31 11.43 -12.65
N GLN A 227 -0.12 11.62 -13.21
CA GLN A 227 1.02 10.71 -13.08
C GLN A 227 2.30 11.47 -12.66
N CYS A 228 3.22 10.77 -12.03
CA CYS A 228 4.52 11.30 -11.66
C CYS A 228 5.63 10.49 -12.33
N GLY A 229 6.56 11.20 -12.93
CA GLY A 229 7.78 10.62 -13.50
C GLY A 229 9.03 11.03 -12.71
N THR A 230 10.19 10.74 -13.29
CA THR A 230 11.51 10.93 -12.65
C THR A 230 11.72 12.33 -12.09
N THR A 231 11.58 13.38 -12.92
CA THR A 231 11.83 14.76 -12.48
C THR A 231 10.72 15.29 -11.57
N GLY A 232 9.48 14.86 -11.75
CA GLY A 232 8.36 15.24 -10.88
C GLY A 232 8.56 14.73 -9.45
N ALA A 233 8.96 13.47 -9.29
CA ALA A 233 9.27 12.89 -7.99
C ALA A 233 10.45 13.62 -7.30
N ALA A 234 11.51 13.91 -8.06
CA ALA A 234 12.66 14.65 -7.57
C ALA A 234 12.32 16.06 -7.10
N GLN A 235 11.48 16.78 -7.84
CA GLN A 235 11.04 18.14 -7.51
C GLN A 235 10.21 18.15 -6.22
N MET A 236 9.21 17.23 -6.10
CA MET A 236 8.44 17.13 -4.86
C MET A 236 9.32 16.80 -3.66
N ALA A 237 10.26 15.85 -3.80
CA ALA A 237 11.16 15.46 -2.73
C ALA A 237 12.08 16.61 -2.30
N GLN A 238 12.64 17.36 -3.25
CA GLN A 238 13.49 18.51 -2.99
C GLN A 238 12.71 19.65 -2.33
N GLU A 239 11.52 19.98 -2.83
CA GLU A 239 10.69 21.04 -2.26
C GLU A 239 10.21 20.70 -0.84
N ALA A 240 9.84 19.44 -0.60
CA ALA A 240 9.45 18.97 0.72
C ALA A 240 10.64 18.86 1.70
N GLY A 241 11.86 18.84 1.22
CA GLY A 241 13.06 18.66 2.04
C GLY A 241 13.13 17.29 2.70
N VAL A 242 12.65 16.23 2.03
CA VAL A 242 12.77 14.86 2.54
C VAL A 242 14.25 14.42 2.49
N LYS A 243 14.63 13.49 3.37
CA LYS A 243 16.04 13.04 3.44
C LYS A 243 16.33 11.90 2.44
N LYS A 244 15.33 11.04 2.20
CA LYS A 244 15.44 9.87 1.33
C LYS A 244 14.24 9.78 0.40
N LEU A 245 14.49 9.69 -0.90
CA LEU A 245 13.49 9.45 -1.95
C LEU A 245 13.61 8.01 -2.43
N VAL A 246 12.54 7.24 -2.24
CA VAL A 246 12.40 5.88 -2.76
C VAL A 246 11.43 5.94 -3.93
N LEU A 247 11.89 5.64 -5.12
CA LEU A 247 11.08 5.61 -6.33
C LEU A 247 10.41 4.24 -6.43
N VAL A 248 9.10 4.25 -6.49
CA VAL A 248 8.22 3.07 -6.57
C VAL A 248 7.24 3.23 -7.74
N HIS A 249 6.36 2.26 -7.97
CA HIS A 249 5.42 2.28 -9.09
C HIS A 249 6.13 2.47 -10.44
N ILE A 250 7.19 1.67 -10.63
CA ILE A 250 8.12 1.82 -11.76
C ILE A 250 7.58 1.07 -12.96
N GLY A 251 7.33 1.80 -14.05
CA GLY A 251 6.82 1.23 -15.28
C GLY A 251 7.83 0.38 -16.04
N PRO A 252 7.37 -0.42 -17.02
CA PRO A 252 8.22 -1.36 -17.76
C PRO A 252 9.39 -0.70 -18.49
N HIS A 253 9.18 0.48 -19.08
CA HIS A 253 10.23 1.20 -19.80
C HIS A 253 11.37 1.61 -18.85
N LEU A 254 11.03 2.23 -17.72
CA LEU A 254 12.02 2.68 -16.74
C LEU A 254 12.67 1.51 -15.97
N SER A 255 12.13 0.30 -16.11
CA SER A 255 12.71 -0.93 -15.56
C SER A 255 13.81 -1.53 -16.44
N THR A 256 14.09 -0.94 -17.61
CA THR A 256 15.09 -1.44 -18.54
C THR A 256 16.41 -0.70 -18.40
N HIS A 257 17.52 -1.39 -18.74
CA HIS A 257 18.85 -0.80 -18.79
C HIS A 257 18.88 0.37 -19.79
N GLY A 258 19.58 1.44 -19.46
CA GLY A 258 19.62 2.68 -20.23
C GLY A 258 18.57 3.69 -19.74
N PRO A 259 17.27 3.46 -19.93
CA PRO A 259 16.24 4.32 -19.33
C PRO A 259 16.34 4.47 -17.81
N MET A 260 16.64 3.41 -17.08
CA MET A 260 16.81 3.48 -15.63
C MET A 260 18.01 4.36 -15.23
N GLU A 261 19.16 4.20 -15.88
CA GLU A 261 20.35 5.01 -15.60
C GLU A 261 20.12 6.49 -15.93
N LYS A 262 19.44 6.78 -17.07
CA LYS A 262 18.99 8.13 -17.40
C LYS A 262 18.11 8.68 -16.31
N GLY A 263 17.09 7.93 -15.91
CA GLY A 263 16.14 8.34 -14.86
C GLY A 263 16.83 8.65 -13.53
N ILE A 264 17.78 7.81 -13.09
CA ILE A 264 18.60 8.08 -11.91
C ILE A 264 19.38 9.38 -12.07
N GLY A 265 19.97 9.61 -13.25
CA GLY A 265 20.69 10.84 -13.57
C GLY A 265 19.79 12.08 -13.50
N ASP A 266 18.56 11.98 -14.02
CA ASP A 266 17.58 13.07 -14.00
C ASP A 266 17.17 13.42 -12.56
N VAL A 267 16.88 12.42 -11.74
CA VAL A 267 16.55 12.62 -10.32
C VAL A 267 17.72 13.28 -9.57
N ARG A 268 18.95 12.79 -9.77
CA ARG A 268 20.14 13.32 -9.10
C ARG A 268 20.48 14.78 -9.45
N ARG A 269 20.05 15.28 -10.59
CA ARG A 269 20.23 16.69 -10.95
C ARG A 269 19.32 17.63 -10.16
N LEU A 270 18.19 17.14 -9.66
CA LEU A 270 17.14 17.95 -9.03
C LEU A 270 17.01 17.71 -7.52
N TYR A 271 17.44 16.56 -7.05
CA TYR A 271 17.31 16.17 -5.65
C TYR A 271 18.67 15.77 -5.05
N SER A 272 19.01 16.38 -3.91
CA SER A 272 20.32 16.25 -3.26
C SER A 272 20.37 15.18 -2.17
N GLY A 273 19.24 14.60 -1.79
CA GLY A 273 19.17 13.55 -0.76
C GLY A 273 19.52 12.15 -1.28
N GLU A 274 19.32 11.15 -0.45
CA GLU A 274 19.52 9.75 -0.82
C GLU A 274 18.40 9.28 -1.78
N ILE A 275 18.79 8.57 -2.85
CA ILE A 275 17.88 8.08 -3.88
C ILE A 275 17.96 6.56 -3.94
N ILE A 276 16.79 5.90 -3.90
CA ILE A 276 16.64 4.46 -4.10
C ILE A 276 15.61 4.23 -5.20
N PHE A 277 15.98 3.46 -6.21
CA PHE A 277 15.01 2.80 -7.10
C PHE A 277 14.61 1.49 -6.42
N ALA A 278 13.33 1.36 -6.06
CA ALA A 278 12.87 0.20 -5.32
C ALA A 278 12.91 -1.06 -6.18
N ASP A 279 13.34 -2.15 -5.56
CA ASP A 279 13.24 -3.52 -6.06
C ASP A 279 12.55 -4.38 -5.00
N GLU A 280 12.08 -5.60 -5.38
CA GLU A 280 11.24 -6.46 -4.54
C GLU A 280 11.99 -7.68 -4.00
#